data_0898fd6e9b4bb34dd050c1657e629419
#
_entry.id   0898fd6e9b4bb34dd050c1657e629419
#
_cell.length_a   1.000
_cell.length_b   1.000
_cell.length_c   1.000
_cell.angle_alpha   90.00
_cell.angle_beta   90.00
_cell.angle_gamma   90.00
#
_symmetry.space_group_name_H-M   'P 1'
#
loop_
_entity.id
_entity.type
_entity.pdbx_description
1 polymer ?
#
loop_
_entity_poly.entity_id
_entity_poly.type
_entity_poly.pdbx_seq_one_letter_code
_entity_poly.pdbx_strand_id
1 'polypeptide(L)' 'MNEKRRKIVKFISAELSSICARLGDVEDEEQECVDNTPENLQDTERYTHAEECVEILSDARAEIETVIENLEGV' A
#
# COMPACT_ATOMS: atom_id res chain seq x y z
N MET A 1 -2.22 -18.46 22.41
CA MET A 1 -3.24 -18.69 21.35
C MET A 1 -3.18 -20.16 20.93
N ASN A 2 -4.32 -20.79 20.64
CA ASN A 2 -4.33 -22.20 20.23
C ASN A 2 -3.99 -22.37 18.73
N GLU A 3 -3.73 -23.60 18.31
CA GLU A 3 -3.35 -23.93 16.93
C GLU A 3 -4.41 -23.55 15.90
N LYS A 4 -5.68 -23.74 16.23
CA LYS A 4 -6.80 -23.44 15.33
C LYS A 4 -6.83 -21.95 15.00
N ARG A 5 -6.72 -21.10 16.00
CA ARG A 5 -6.72 -19.64 15.82
C ARG A 5 -5.45 -19.17 15.12
N ARG A 6 -4.32 -19.78 15.41
CA ARG A 6 -3.05 -19.50 14.75
C ARG A 6 -3.13 -19.72 13.24
N LYS A 7 -3.76 -20.82 12.83
CA LYS A 7 -3.97 -21.10 11.40
C LYS A 7 -4.86 -20.06 10.73
N ILE A 8 -5.92 -19.63 11.43
CA ILE A 8 -6.82 -18.58 10.93
C ILE A 8 -6.03 -17.28 10.74
N VAL A 9 -5.21 -16.91 11.71
CA VAL A 9 -4.38 -15.70 11.63
C VAL A 9 -3.39 -15.79 10.46
N LYS A 10 -2.81 -16.95 10.21
CA LYS A 10 -1.92 -17.15 9.04
C LYS A 10 -2.63 -16.93 7.73
N PHE A 11 -3.88 -17.40 7.60
CA PHE A 11 -4.70 -17.12 6.41
C PHE A 11 -4.98 -15.63 6.25
N ILE A 12 -5.35 -14.97 7.33
CA ILE A 12 -5.60 -13.52 7.32
C ILE A 12 -4.34 -12.78 6.91
N SER A 13 -3.20 -13.14 7.46
CA SER A 13 -1.91 -12.54 7.13
C SER A 13 -1.56 -12.70 5.63
N ALA A 14 -1.83 -13.89 5.08
CA ALA A 14 -1.62 -14.16 3.66
C ALA A 14 -2.54 -13.30 2.78
N GLU A 15 -3.81 -13.14 3.17
CA GLU A 15 -4.75 -12.27 2.47
C GLU A 15 -4.29 -10.81 2.52
N LEU A 16 -3.83 -10.35 3.67
CA LEU A 16 -3.29 -9.00 3.82
C LEU A 16 -2.05 -8.77 2.95
N SER A 17 -1.18 -9.78 2.84
CA SER A 17 -0.01 -9.70 1.97
C SER A 17 -0.41 -9.54 0.50
N SER A 18 -1.44 -10.26 0.07
CA SER A 18 -2.00 -10.15 -1.29
C SER A 18 -2.60 -8.77 -1.53
N ILE A 19 -3.35 -8.25 -0.57
CA ILE A 19 -3.94 -6.91 -0.64
C ILE A 19 -2.84 -5.85 -0.69
N CYS A 20 -1.81 -6.01 0.14
CA CYS A 20 -0.66 -5.10 0.18
C CYS A 20 0.06 -5.04 -1.17
N ALA A 21 0.25 -6.19 -1.83
CA ALA A 21 0.85 -6.25 -3.16
C ALA A 21 0.00 -5.51 -4.21
N ARG A 22 -1.31 -5.69 -4.17
CA ARG A 22 -2.24 -4.98 -5.07
C ARG A 22 -2.20 -3.47 -4.84
N LEU A 23 -2.11 -3.05 -3.60
CA LEU A 23 -1.98 -1.64 -3.25
C LEU A 23 -0.65 -1.06 -3.78
N GLY A 24 0.41 -1.85 -3.73
CA GLY A 24 1.71 -1.49 -4.31
C GLY A 24 1.62 -1.27 -5.82
N ASP A 25 0.84 -2.09 -6.54
CA ASP A 25 0.63 -1.93 -7.97
C ASP A 25 -0.08 -0.62 -8.29
N VAL A 26 -1.09 -0.26 -7.50
CA VAL A 26 -1.81 1.02 -7.66
C VAL A 26 -0.89 2.19 -7.38
N GLU A 27 -0.07 2.10 -6.33
CA GLU A 27 0.93 3.11 -6.01
C GLU A 27 1.90 3.33 -7.16
N ASP A 28 2.41 2.24 -7.76
CA ASP A 28 3.33 2.29 -8.89
C ASP A 28 2.70 2.95 -10.11
N GLU A 29 1.44 2.65 -10.40
CA GLU A 29 0.71 3.27 -11.51
C GLU A 29 0.53 4.77 -11.30
N GLU A 30 0.19 5.18 -10.08
CA GLU A 30 0.05 6.60 -9.75
C GLU A 30 1.39 7.33 -9.80
N GLN A 31 2.45 6.68 -9.34
CA GLN A 31 3.81 7.23 -9.43
C GLN A 31 4.23 7.43 -10.89
N GLU A 32 3.89 6.49 -11.76
CA GLU A 32 4.14 6.61 -13.20
C GLU A 32 3.42 7.82 -13.79
N CYS A 33 2.17 8.06 -13.39
CA CYS A 33 1.43 9.23 -13.81
C CYS A 33 2.11 10.54 -13.39
N VAL A 34 2.62 10.58 -12.15
CA VAL A 34 3.38 11.73 -11.65
C VAL A 34 4.66 11.93 -12.48
N ASP A 35 5.42 10.86 -12.68
CA ASP A 35 6.71 10.90 -13.38
C ASP A 35 6.56 11.31 -14.84
N ASN A 36 5.45 10.96 -15.47
CA ASN A 36 5.17 11.26 -16.87
C ASN A 36 4.47 12.59 -17.10
N THR A 37 4.21 13.35 -16.04
CA THR A 37 3.57 14.66 -16.16
C THR A 37 4.55 15.67 -16.77
N PRO A 38 4.19 16.35 -17.87
CA PRO A 38 5.03 17.37 -18.46
C PRO A 38 5.34 18.50 -17.49
N GLU A 39 6.54 19.07 -17.59
CA GLU A 39 7.00 20.14 -16.71
C GLU A 39 6.04 21.32 -16.61
N ASN A 40 5.41 21.69 -17.73
CA ASN A 40 4.45 22.79 -17.76
C ASN A 40 3.12 22.50 -17.03
N LEU A 41 2.87 21.26 -16.65
CA LEU A 41 1.66 20.84 -15.92
C LEU A 41 1.94 20.49 -14.46
N GLN A 42 3.18 20.61 -14.00
CA GLN A 42 3.56 20.26 -12.63
C GLN A 42 3.11 21.28 -11.58
N ASP A 43 2.63 22.44 -12.00
CA ASP A 43 2.08 23.48 -11.13
C ASP A 43 0.58 23.34 -10.90
N THR A 44 -0.06 22.33 -11.50
CA THR A 44 -1.51 22.17 -11.41
C THR A 44 -1.92 21.48 -10.10
N GLU A 45 -3.15 21.76 -9.65
CA GLU A 45 -3.75 21.06 -8.52
C GLU A 45 -3.83 19.56 -8.76
N ARG A 46 -4.09 19.16 -9.99
CA ARG A 46 -4.17 17.76 -10.38
C ARG A 46 -2.84 17.03 -10.14
N TYR A 47 -1.74 17.66 -10.48
CA TYR A 47 -0.41 17.11 -10.26
C TYR A 47 -0.10 17.00 -8.76
N THR A 48 -0.34 18.07 -8.01
CA THR A 48 -0.14 18.10 -6.56
C THR A 48 -0.96 17.02 -5.87
N HIS A 49 -2.23 16.86 -6.29
CA HIS A 49 -3.10 15.82 -5.74
C HIS A 49 -2.57 14.40 -6.05
N ALA A 50 -2.05 14.20 -7.26
CA ALA A 50 -1.45 12.90 -7.63
C ALA A 50 -0.23 12.58 -6.77
N GLU A 51 0.63 13.55 -6.48
CA GLU A 51 1.77 13.37 -5.57
C GLU A 51 1.30 13.00 -4.16
N GLU A 52 0.26 13.68 -3.66
CA GLU A 52 -0.33 13.37 -2.36
C GLU A 52 -0.91 11.97 -2.32
N CYS A 53 -1.55 11.53 -3.41
CA CYS A 53 -2.09 10.17 -3.51
C CYS A 53 -1.00 9.10 -3.42
N VAL A 54 0.13 9.31 -4.08
CA VAL A 54 1.28 8.39 -3.97
C VAL A 54 1.74 8.27 -2.53
N GLU A 55 1.85 9.39 -1.83
CA GLU A 55 2.26 9.40 -0.43
C GLU A 55 1.27 8.67 0.47
N ILE A 56 -0.02 8.92 0.29
CA ILE A 56 -1.09 8.24 1.05
C ILE A 56 -1.04 6.73 0.82
N LEU A 57 -0.88 6.31 -0.43
CA LEU A 57 -0.83 4.88 -0.78
C LEU A 57 0.42 4.21 -0.20
N SER A 58 1.56 4.89 -0.24
CA SER A 58 2.80 4.41 0.34
C SER A 58 2.68 4.22 1.85
N ASP A 59 2.12 5.21 2.55
CA ASP A 59 1.91 5.16 4.00
C ASP A 59 0.94 4.06 4.39
N ALA A 60 -0.17 3.93 3.66
CA ALA A 60 -1.17 2.89 3.89
C ALA A 60 -0.58 1.50 3.73
N ARG A 61 0.24 1.30 2.70
CA ARG A 61 0.93 0.02 2.47
C ARG A 61 1.89 -0.30 3.60
N ALA A 62 2.66 0.68 4.06
CA ALA A 62 3.59 0.51 5.19
C ALA A 62 2.85 0.13 6.48
N GLU A 63 1.67 0.71 6.72
CA GLU A 63 0.83 0.38 7.87
C GLU A 63 0.34 -1.07 7.80
N ILE A 64 -0.06 -1.53 6.62
CA ILE A 64 -0.48 -2.93 6.42
C ILE A 64 0.69 -3.88 6.66
N GLU A 65 1.88 -3.55 6.18
CA GLU A 65 3.10 -4.35 6.42
C GLU A 65 3.39 -4.49 7.92
N THR A 66 3.20 -3.42 8.68
CA THR A 66 3.35 -3.43 10.13
C THR A 66 2.33 -4.36 10.79
N VAL A 67 1.07 -4.33 10.31
CA VAL A 67 0.03 -5.25 10.81
C VAL A 67 0.43 -6.69 10.55
N ILE A 68 0.93 -7.00 9.35
CA ILE A 68 1.38 -8.36 8.98
C ILE A 68 2.51 -8.81 9.92
N GLU A 69 3.49 -7.96 10.18
CA GLU A 69 4.58 -8.26 11.11
C GLU A 69 4.07 -8.55 12.51
N ASN A 70 3.11 -7.77 12.99
CA ASN A 70 2.50 -7.97 14.31
C ASN A 70 1.78 -9.31 14.39
N LEU A 71 1.10 -9.73 13.32
CA LEU A 71 0.41 -11.01 13.27
C LEU A 71 1.37 -12.20 13.27
N GLU A 72 2.60 -12.03 12.82
CA GLU A 72 3.61 -13.08 12.89
C GLU A 72 4.00 -13.43 14.33
N GLY A 73 3.76 -12.52 15.26
CA GLY A 73 4.07 -12.70 16.70
C GLY A 73 3.08 -13.55 17.46
N VAL A 74 2.01 -14.00 16.84
CA VAL A 74 1.01 -14.84 17.51
C VAL A 74 1.17 -16.29 17.07
#